data_c2de5703a8edbc55f3400c818ad9dc7d
#
_entry.id   c2de5703a8edbc55f3400c818ad9dc7d
#
_cell.length_a   1.000
_cell.length_b   1.000
_cell.length_c   1.000
_cell.angle_alpha   90.00
_cell.angle_beta   90.00
_cell.angle_gamma   90.00
#
_symmetry.space_group_name_H-M   'P 1'
#
loop_
_entity.id
_entity.type
_entity.pdbx_description
1 polymer ?
#
loop_
_entity_poly.entity_id
_entity_poly.type
_entity_poly.pdbx_seq_one_letter_code
_entity_poly.pdbx_strand_id
1 'polypeptide(L)'
;MAIAELLPQETIRVPAAAITLAGFRRWAKSPQFPERGRFSFIEGELFIDMSPEELETHNKAKTATDTTLFQLVDRRDLGQFYGDRTLVTNDDADLSTEPDGTFVSWESLESGRVRLVPREGATGQYLEIEGSPDMTLEVVSTSSVPKDTVLLKKTYFRARVREYWLIDARSDELDFQILVRGKSGFVAAPARGGWQRSHVFGCSVRLERRRGRMGLWRYALKVRPK
;
A
#
# COMPACT_ATOMS: atom_id res chain seq x y z
N MET A 1 -13.28 -41.12 -14.97
CA MET A 1 -12.70 -40.16 -15.91
C MET A 1 -13.17 -38.78 -15.44
N ALA A 2 -12.26 -38.01 -14.88
CA ALA A 2 -12.57 -36.59 -14.53
C ALA A 2 -12.47 -35.78 -15.83
N ILE A 3 -13.56 -35.17 -16.25
CA ILE A 3 -13.55 -34.17 -17.31
C ILE A 3 -12.93 -32.94 -16.70
N ALA A 4 -11.69 -32.59 -17.04
CA ALA A 4 -11.11 -31.29 -16.75
C ALA A 4 -11.89 -30.28 -17.61
N GLU A 5 -12.84 -29.62 -17.02
CA GLU A 5 -13.44 -28.41 -17.60
C GLU A 5 -12.28 -27.39 -17.74
N LEU A 6 -11.89 -27.10 -18.97
CA LEU A 6 -11.00 -25.98 -19.26
C LEU A 6 -11.77 -24.71 -18.90
N LEU A 7 -11.49 -24.17 -17.68
CA LEU A 7 -11.93 -22.84 -17.34
C LEU A 7 -11.42 -21.86 -18.41
N PRO A 8 -12.28 -20.96 -18.94
CA PRO A 8 -11.83 -19.98 -19.90
C PRO A 8 -10.64 -19.23 -19.31
N GLN A 9 -9.50 -19.20 -20.02
CA GLN A 9 -8.38 -18.34 -19.65
C GLN A 9 -8.92 -16.93 -19.59
N GLU A 10 -8.92 -16.33 -18.40
CA GLU A 10 -9.31 -14.92 -18.23
C GLU A 10 -8.35 -14.06 -19.05
N THR A 11 -8.81 -13.61 -20.21
CA THR A 11 -8.05 -12.69 -21.05
C THR A 11 -8.20 -11.28 -20.48
N ILE A 12 -7.10 -10.72 -19.97
CA ILE A 12 -7.08 -9.33 -19.54
C ILE A 12 -6.98 -8.45 -20.80
N ARG A 13 -8.01 -7.64 -21.03
CA ARG A 13 -8.01 -6.64 -22.10
C ARG A 13 -7.65 -5.28 -21.53
N VAL A 14 -6.43 -4.84 -21.80
CA VAL A 14 -5.96 -3.49 -21.42
C VAL A 14 -6.38 -2.51 -22.52
N PRO A 15 -7.19 -1.50 -22.22
CA PRO A 15 -7.54 -0.47 -23.22
C PRO A 15 -6.30 0.30 -23.67
N ALA A 16 -6.22 0.64 -24.95
CA ALA A 16 -5.10 1.43 -25.47
C ALA A 16 -4.91 2.78 -24.72
N ALA A 17 -5.98 3.38 -24.23
CA ALA A 17 -5.91 4.60 -23.42
C ALA A 17 -5.21 4.41 -22.06
N ALA A 18 -5.14 3.19 -21.53
CA ALA A 18 -4.53 2.91 -20.21
C ALA A 18 -3.00 3.06 -20.18
N ILE A 19 -2.36 3.40 -21.30
CA ILE A 19 -0.95 3.80 -21.39
C ILE A 19 -0.69 5.22 -20.89
N THR A 20 -1.70 5.93 -20.44
CA THR A 20 -1.59 7.25 -19.79
C THR A 20 -2.22 7.18 -18.42
N LEU A 21 -1.74 7.99 -17.46
CA LEU A 21 -2.30 8.05 -16.11
C LEU A 21 -3.83 8.30 -16.15
N ALA A 22 -4.27 9.27 -16.89
CA ALA A 22 -5.71 9.59 -17.01
C ALA A 22 -6.52 8.45 -17.62
N GLY A 23 -5.97 7.73 -18.59
CA GLY A 23 -6.59 6.56 -19.20
C GLY A 23 -6.63 5.37 -18.25
N PHE A 24 -5.54 5.11 -17.52
CA PHE A 24 -5.47 4.08 -16.48
C PHE A 24 -6.52 4.34 -15.40
N ARG A 25 -6.58 5.55 -14.83
CA ARG A 25 -7.57 5.95 -13.82
C ARG A 25 -9.02 5.72 -14.28
N ARG A 26 -9.34 6.03 -15.54
CA ARG A 26 -10.69 5.74 -16.08
C ARG A 26 -10.96 4.24 -16.14
N TRP A 27 -9.97 3.47 -16.64
CA TRP A 27 -10.09 2.02 -16.71
C TRP A 27 -10.20 1.39 -15.33
N ALA A 28 -9.37 1.78 -14.36
CA ALA A 28 -9.37 1.26 -12.99
C ALA A 28 -10.72 1.46 -12.27
N LYS A 29 -11.47 2.49 -12.65
CA LYS A 29 -12.81 2.78 -12.09
C LYS A 29 -13.97 2.23 -12.95
N SER A 30 -13.66 1.53 -14.04
CA SER A 30 -14.67 0.99 -14.95
C SER A 30 -15.10 -0.43 -14.59
N PRO A 31 -16.30 -0.88 -15.01
CA PRO A 31 -16.74 -2.26 -14.83
C PRO A 31 -15.88 -3.30 -15.56
N GLN A 32 -15.02 -2.88 -16.50
CA GLN A 32 -14.12 -3.74 -17.26
C GLN A 32 -12.77 -3.94 -16.55
N PHE A 33 -12.54 -3.28 -15.41
CA PHE A 33 -11.31 -3.48 -14.66
C PHE A 33 -11.28 -4.89 -14.05
N PRO A 34 -10.15 -5.63 -14.16
CA PRO A 34 -10.09 -6.99 -13.65
C PRO A 34 -10.29 -7.06 -12.14
N GLU A 35 -11.07 -8.04 -11.68
CA GLU A 35 -11.26 -8.29 -10.24
C GLU A 35 -10.04 -8.95 -9.61
N ARG A 36 -9.20 -9.62 -10.42
CA ARG A 36 -7.99 -10.33 -9.98
C ARG A 36 -6.75 -9.66 -10.49
N GLY A 37 -5.65 -9.81 -9.75
CA GLY A 37 -4.37 -9.19 -10.03
C GLY A 37 -4.23 -7.82 -9.38
N ARG A 38 -3.02 -7.30 -9.44
CA ARG A 38 -2.65 -5.97 -8.98
C ARG A 38 -2.15 -5.15 -10.14
N PHE A 39 -2.71 -3.97 -10.30
CA PHE A 39 -2.44 -3.11 -11.42
C PHE A 39 -1.92 -1.77 -10.91
N SER A 40 -0.82 -1.30 -11.46
CA SER A 40 -0.26 0.00 -11.10
C SER A 40 0.21 0.71 -12.36
N PHE A 41 -0.01 2.01 -12.40
CA PHE A 41 0.57 2.90 -13.40
C PHE A 41 1.61 3.78 -12.68
N ILE A 42 2.87 3.67 -13.10
CA ILE A 42 3.98 4.32 -12.42
C ILE A 42 4.93 4.90 -13.46
N GLU A 43 5.09 6.22 -13.48
CA GLU A 43 6.02 6.95 -14.37
C GLU A 43 5.90 6.54 -15.86
N GLY A 44 4.68 6.45 -16.37
CA GLY A 44 4.41 6.11 -17.78
C GLY A 44 4.36 4.61 -18.07
N GLU A 45 4.57 3.74 -17.09
CA GLU A 45 4.57 2.28 -17.26
C GLU A 45 3.39 1.62 -16.53
N LEU A 46 2.80 0.60 -17.17
CA LEU A 46 1.75 -0.22 -16.59
C LEU A 46 2.35 -1.52 -16.03
N PHE A 47 2.21 -1.70 -14.73
CA PHE A 47 2.62 -2.91 -14.00
C PHE A 47 1.40 -3.80 -13.76
N ILE A 48 1.51 -5.07 -14.11
CA ILE A 48 0.46 -6.08 -13.90
C ILE A 48 1.09 -7.26 -13.17
N ASP A 49 0.64 -7.52 -11.94
CA ASP A 49 1.05 -8.66 -11.14
C ASP A 49 -0.14 -9.60 -10.90
N MET A 50 -0.06 -10.78 -11.50
CA MET A 50 -1.07 -11.85 -11.38
C MET A 50 -0.64 -12.95 -10.42
N SER A 51 0.47 -12.76 -9.69
CA SER A 51 0.96 -13.76 -8.74
C SER A 51 0.00 -13.92 -7.55
N PRO A 52 -0.15 -15.14 -7.03
CA PRO A 52 -0.91 -15.35 -5.80
C PRO A 52 -0.21 -14.68 -4.61
N GLU A 53 -1.01 -14.20 -3.67
CA GLU A 53 -0.46 -13.65 -2.42
C GLU A 53 0.12 -14.75 -1.54
N GLU A 54 1.35 -14.58 -1.07
CA GLU A 54 2.00 -15.50 -0.16
C GLU A 54 1.45 -15.33 1.26
N LEU A 55 1.10 -16.42 1.94
CA LEU A 55 0.33 -16.38 3.18
C LEU A 55 1.16 -16.01 4.41
N GLU A 56 2.38 -16.58 4.54
CA GLU A 56 3.15 -16.52 5.78
C GLU A 56 3.97 -15.23 5.91
N THR A 57 4.54 -14.74 4.83
CA THR A 57 5.47 -13.62 4.85
C THR A 57 4.85 -12.32 4.32
N HIS A 58 3.80 -12.41 3.47
CA HIS A 58 3.11 -11.25 2.93
C HIS A 58 1.77 -11.01 3.64
N ASN A 59 0.80 -11.89 3.47
CA ASN A 59 -0.56 -11.69 3.99
C ASN A 59 -0.60 -11.50 5.51
N LYS A 60 0.09 -12.36 6.29
CA LYS A 60 0.11 -12.24 7.75
C LYS A 60 0.82 -10.97 8.24
N ALA A 61 1.92 -10.58 7.61
CA ALA A 61 2.63 -9.35 7.96
C ALA A 61 1.76 -8.12 7.70
N LYS A 62 1.12 -8.05 6.51
CA LYS A 62 0.14 -7.03 6.14
C LYS A 62 -1.00 -6.97 7.15
N THR A 63 -1.72 -8.09 7.35
CA THR A 63 -2.90 -8.14 8.24
C THR A 63 -2.57 -7.70 9.67
N ALA A 64 -1.44 -8.14 10.23
CA ALA A 64 -1.05 -7.77 11.59
C ALA A 64 -0.73 -6.28 11.71
N THR A 65 -0.12 -5.71 10.69
CA THR A 65 0.23 -4.28 10.65
C THR A 65 -1.02 -3.42 10.44
N ASP A 66 -1.84 -3.73 9.46
CA ASP A 66 -3.07 -3.02 9.13
C ASP A 66 -4.05 -3.01 10.29
N THR A 67 -4.28 -4.16 10.93
CA THR A 67 -5.17 -4.27 12.09
C THR A 67 -4.72 -3.33 13.21
N THR A 68 -3.41 -3.27 13.48
CA THR A 68 -2.89 -2.41 14.55
C THR A 68 -2.98 -0.94 14.18
N LEU A 69 -2.68 -0.58 12.93
CA LEU A 69 -2.76 0.81 12.45
C LEU A 69 -4.20 1.29 12.38
N PHE A 70 -5.12 0.48 11.85
CA PHE A 70 -6.55 0.80 11.84
C PHE A 70 -7.06 1.12 13.25
N GLN A 71 -6.78 0.24 14.23
CA GLN A 71 -7.16 0.46 15.62
C GLN A 71 -6.48 1.67 16.27
N LEU A 72 -5.24 2.00 15.88
CA LEU A 72 -4.52 3.16 16.38
C LEU A 72 -5.15 4.45 15.86
N VAL A 73 -5.46 4.49 14.56
CA VAL A 73 -6.08 5.62 13.87
C VAL A 73 -7.47 5.89 14.44
N ASP A 74 -8.30 4.85 14.53
CA ASP A 74 -9.67 4.93 15.05
C ASP A 74 -9.69 5.41 16.50
N ARG A 75 -8.94 4.75 17.41
CA ARG A 75 -8.92 5.11 18.84
C ARG A 75 -8.40 6.51 19.13
N ARG A 76 -7.58 7.09 18.26
CA ARG A 76 -6.98 8.42 18.43
C ARG A 76 -7.63 9.49 17.56
N ASP A 77 -8.61 9.10 16.77
CA ASP A 77 -9.30 9.99 15.81
C ASP A 77 -8.32 10.78 14.93
N LEU A 78 -7.35 10.05 14.31
CA LEU A 78 -6.29 10.69 13.52
C LEU A 78 -6.68 10.97 12.08
N GLY A 79 -7.68 10.26 11.54
CA GLY A 79 -8.06 10.30 10.14
C GLY A 79 -8.67 8.98 9.68
N GLN A 80 -8.29 8.54 8.48
CA GLN A 80 -8.78 7.32 7.87
C GLN A 80 -7.62 6.40 7.47
N PHE A 81 -7.73 5.12 7.82
CA PHE A 81 -6.82 4.07 7.35
C PHE A 81 -7.56 3.16 6.36
N TYR A 82 -6.95 2.96 5.22
CA TYR A 82 -7.45 2.10 4.16
C TYR A 82 -6.46 0.97 3.92
N GLY A 83 -6.95 -0.27 3.86
CA GLY A 83 -6.14 -1.44 3.54
C GLY A 83 -5.97 -1.67 2.05
N ASP A 84 -5.60 -2.87 1.73
CA ASP A 84 -5.34 -3.38 0.37
C ASP A 84 -6.43 -3.00 -0.65
N ARG A 85 -6.05 -2.88 -1.92
CA ARG A 85 -6.91 -2.54 -3.07
C ARG A 85 -7.50 -1.12 -3.04
N THR A 86 -6.94 -0.25 -2.25
CA THR A 86 -7.30 1.17 -2.26
C THR A 86 -6.50 1.89 -3.34
N LEU A 87 -7.19 2.37 -4.38
CA LEU A 87 -6.54 3.11 -5.46
C LEU A 87 -6.05 4.47 -4.98
N VAL A 88 -4.75 4.70 -5.06
CA VAL A 88 -4.09 5.97 -4.71
C VAL A 88 -3.49 6.56 -5.96
N THR A 89 -3.86 7.80 -6.30
CA THR A 89 -3.37 8.49 -7.48
C THR A 89 -2.75 9.84 -7.12
N ASN A 90 -1.61 10.14 -7.76
CA ASN A 90 -0.95 11.43 -7.66
C ASN A 90 -0.46 11.89 -9.04
N ASP A 91 -1.06 12.97 -9.55
CA ASP A 91 -0.78 13.47 -10.90
C ASP A 91 0.66 14.04 -10.99
N ASP A 92 1.16 14.73 -9.96
CA ASP A 92 2.53 15.29 -9.93
C ASP A 92 3.60 14.20 -10.02
N ALA A 93 3.29 13.00 -9.52
CA ALA A 93 4.20 11.86 -9.52
C ALA A 93 3.97 10.88 -10.69
N ASP A 94 2.98 11.14 -11.54
CA ASP A 94 2.54 10.21 -12.60
C ASP A 94 2.30 8.81 -12.06
N LEU A 95 1.51 8.73 -10.98
CA LEU A 95 1.29 7.54 -10.17
C LEU A 95 -0.19 7.22 -10.01
N SER A 96 -0.56 5.96 -10.22
CA SER A 96 -1.81 5.37 -9.75
C SER A 96 -1.56 3.92 -9.36
N THR A 97 -1.69 3.58 -8.07
CA THR A 97 -1.32 2.27 -7.52
C THR A 97 -2.22 1.89 -6.36
N GLU A 98 -2.17 0.63 -5.96
CA GLU A 98 -2.89 0.09 -4.81
C GLU A 98 -1.87 -0.35 -3.74
N PRO A 99 -1.53 0.52 -2.75
CA PRO A 99 -0.66 0.14 -1.64
C PRO A 99 -1.29 -0.94 -0.76
N ASP A 100 -0.48 -1.72 -0.06
CA ASP A 100 -0.97 -2.68 0.94
C ASP A 100 -1.67 -1.98 2.11
N GLY A 101 -1.29 -0.75 2.43
CA GLY A 101 -1.98 0.10 3.41
C GLY A 101 -1.77 1.60 3.14
N THR A 102 -2.78 2.40 3.44
CA THR A 102 -2.75 3.87 3.23
C THR A 102 -3.39 4.59 4.40
N PHE A 103 -2.72 5.60 4.92
CA PHE A 103 -3.27 6.48 5.94
C PHE A 103 -3.39 7.91 5.43
N VAL A 104 -4.54 8.52 5.70
CA VAL A 104 -4.87 9.91 5.41
C VAL A 104 -5.37 10.59 6.68
N SER A 105 -4.68 11.63 7.14
CA SER A 105 -5.09 12.41 8.31
C SER A 105 -6.28 13.32 8.01
N TRP A 106 -7.03 13.70 9.06
CA TRP A 106 -8.07 14.72 8.92
C TRP A 106 -7.51 16.02 8.36
N GLU A 107 -6.33 16.46 8.83
CA GLU A 107 -5.62 17.62 8.30
C GLU A 107 -5.42 17.56 6.77
N SER A 108 -5.01 16.40 6.26
CA SER A 108 -4.77 16.22 4.82
C SER A 108 -6.07 16.26 4.00
N LEU A 109 -7.18 15.78 4.55
CA LEU A 109 -8.50 15.87 3.92
C LEU A 109 -9.04 17.31 3.97
N GLU A 110 -8.99 17.95 5.13
CA GLU A 110 -9.51 19.32 5.36
C GLU A 110 -8.73 20.38 4.57
N SER A 111 -7.41 20.21 4.44
CA SER A 111 -6.56 21.11 3.65
C SER A 111 -6.65 20.90 2.14
N GLY A 112 -7.31 19.82 1.68
CA GLY A 112 -7.37 19.46 0.27
C GLY A 112 -6.06 18.86 -0.28
N ARG A 113 -5.10 18.53 0.58
CA ARG A 113 -3.90 17.79 0.20
C ARG A 113 -4.23 16.40 -0.34
N VAL A 114 -5.31 15.83 0.16
CA VAL A 114 -5.92 14.58 -0.27
C VAL A 114 -7.39 14.80 -0.52
N ARG A 115 -7.90 14.21 -1.58
CA ARG A 115 -9.32 14.20 -1.94
C ARG A 115 -9.80 12.78 -2.16
N LEU A 116 -10.96 12.44 -1.61
CA LEU A 116 -11.66 11.20 -1.93
C LEU A 116 -12.48 11.41 -3.20
N VAL A 117 -12.19 10.65 -4.24
CA VAL A 117 -12.88 10.74 -5.54
C VAL A 117 -14.17 9.93 -5.47
N PRO A 118 -15.35 10.56 -5.62
CA PRO A 118 -16.61 9.85 -5.49
C PRO A 118 -16.85 8.91 -6.67
N ARG A 119 -17.65 7.87 -6.39
CA ARG A 119 -18.23 7.04 -7.43
C ARG A 119 -19.30 7.86 -8.16
N GLU A 120 -19.25 7.88 -9.48
CA GLU A 120 -20.26 8.55 -10.27
C GLU A 120 -21.67 8.00 -9.98
N GLY A 121 -22.63 8.91 -9.74
CA GLY A 121 -24.02 8.53 -9.44
C GLY A 121 -24.26 7.95 -8.03
N ALA A 122 -23.27 7.95 -7.12
CA ALA A 122 -23.43 7.41 -5.77
C ALA A 122 -22.97 8.40 -4.68
N THR A 123 -23.84 8.69 -3.73
CA THR A 123 -23.52 9.56 -2.59
C THR A 123 -22.78 8.77 -1.50
N GLY A 124 -21.68 9.35 -0.97
CA GLY A 124 -20.91 8.74 0.13
C GLY A 124 -20.08 7.51 -0.25
N GLN A 125 -20.00 7.18 -1.54
CA GLN A 125 -19.12 6.12 -2.05
C GLN A 125 -17.93 6.73 -2.79
N TYR A 126 -16.72 6.26 -2.45
CA TYR A 126 -15.48 6.75 -3.03
C TYR A 126 -14.69 5.58 -3.62
N LEU A 127 -14.00 5.81 -4.73
CA LEU A 127 -13.26 4.78 -5.47
C LEU A 127 -11.74 5.03 -5.49
N GLU A 128 -11.30 6.22 -5.13
CA GLU A 128 -9.92 6.61 -5.30
C GLU A 128 -9.53 7.67 -4.26
N ILE A 129 -8.32 7.57 -3.77
CA ILE A 129 -7.63 8.62 -2.99
C ILE A 129 -6.75 9.39 -3.98
N GLU A 130 -7.07 10.66 -4.20
CA GLU A 130 -6.26 11.53 -5.06
C GLU A 130 -5.46 12.51 -4.21
N GLY A 131 -4.16 12.64 -4.52
CA GLY A 131 -3.25 13.55 -3.86
C GLY A 131 -2.10 12.86 -3.14
N SER A 132 -1.73 13.37 -1.96
CA SER A 132 -0.52 12.96 -1.23
C SER A 132 -0.90 12.41 0.14
N PRO A 133 -1.13 11.10 0.31
CA PRO A 133 -1.43 10.50 1.60
C PRO A 133 -0.30 10.74 2.62
N ASP A 134 -0.64 10.63 3.90
CA ASP A 134 0.33 10.86 4.97
C ASP A 134 1.28 9.67 5.11
N MET A 135 0.77 8.44 4.91
CA MET A 135 1.60 7.24 4.92
C MET A 135 1.10 6.23 3.89
N THR A 136 2.03 5.53 3.25
CA THR A 136 1.80 4.32 2.46
C THR A 136 2.61 3.17 3.03
N LEU A 137 2.06 1.95 2.97
CA LEU A 137 2.68 0.70 3.40
C LEU A 137 2.79 -0.24 2.21
N GLU A 138 3.95 -0.85 2.02
CA GLU A 138 4.14 -1.99 1.12
C GLU A 138 4.79 -3.15 1.87
N VAL A 139 4.29 -4.35 1.63
CA VAL A 139 4.89 -5.60 2.08
C VAL A 139 5.51 -6.28 0.86
N VAL A 140 6.82 -6.42 0.86
CA VAL A 140 7.57 -6.90 -0.30
C VAL A 140 7.23 -8.35 -0.60
N SER A 141 6.76 -8.62 -1.82
CA SER A 141 6.61 -9.96 -2.38
C SER A 141 7.81 -10.33 -3.25
N THR A 142 7.92 -11.60 -3.66
CA THR A 142 9.00 -12.03 -4.55
C THR A 142 8.95 -11.33 -5.91
N SER A 143 7.75 -11.03 -6.42
CA SER A 143 7.54 -10.35 -7.71
C SER A 143 7.70 -8.83 -7.63
N SER A 144 7.57 -8.22 -6.43
CA SER A 144 7.49 -6.78 -6.29
C SER A 144 8.79 -6.10 -5.83
N VAL A 145 9.88 -6.85 -5.60
CA VAL A 145 11.12 -6.30 -5.02
C VAL A 145 11.61 -5.00 -5.69
N PRO A 146 11.87 -4.97 -6.99
CA PRO A 146 12.33 -3.73 -7.63
C PRO A 146 11.30 -2.61 -7.58
N LYS A 147 10.01 -2.97 -7.71
CA LYS A 147 8.90 -2.02 -7.64
C LYS A 147 8.87 -1.34 -6.28
N ASP A 148 8.82 -2.11 -5.18
CA ASP A 148 8.60 -1.58 -3.84
C ASP A 148 9.86 -0.94 -3.25
N THR A 149 11.03 -1.54 -3.45
CA THR A 149 12.28 -1.06 -2.82
C THR A 149 12.93 0.11 -3.57
N VAL A 150 12.68 0.26 -4.87
CA VAL A 150 13.32 1.27 -5.71
C VAL A 150 12.30 2.21 -6.34
N LEU A 151 11.39 1.70 -7.18
CA LEU A 151 10.51 2.52 -7.99
C LEU A 151 9.49 3.27 -7.13
N LEU A 152 8.69 2.57 -6.32
CA LEU A 152 7.71 3.21 -5.43
C LEU A 152 8.37 4.09 -4.37
N LYS A 153 9.54 3.72 -3.86
CA LYS A 153 10.30 4.59 -2.95
C LYS A 153 10.58 5.95 -3.56
N LYS A 154 11.00 5.99 -4.83
CA LYS A 154 11.24 7.24 -5.58
C LYS A 154 9.92 7.97 -5.87
N THR A 155 8.91 7.23 -6.34
CA THR A 155 7.65 7.80 -6.81
C THR A 155 6.80 8.32 -5.64
N TYR A 156 6.71 7.61 -4.51
CA TYR A 156 6.07 8.12 -3.29
C TYR A 156 6.76 9.36 -2.73
N PHE A 157 8.09 9.44 -2.87
CA PHE A 157 8.79 10.68 -2.53
C PHE A 157 8.35 11.83 -3.43
N ARG A 158 8.25 11.65 -4.75
CA ARG A 158 7.73 12.67 -5.68
C ARG A 158 6.27 13.01 -5.37
N ALA A 159 5.44 12.01 -5.06
CA ALA A 159 4.06 12.17 -4.63
C ALA A 159 3.90 12.87 -3.27
N ARG A 160 4.98 13.29 -2.62
CA ARG A 160 4.99 13.99 -1.34
C ARG A 160 4.36 13.21 -0.19
N VAL A 161 4.35 11.86 -0.26
CA VAL A 161 3.99 11.00 0.87
C VAL A 161 4.91 11.32 2.06
N ARG A 162 4.36 11.49 3.27
CA ARG A 162 5.15 11.90 4.45
C ARG A 162 6.02 10.75 4.98
N GLU A 163 5.44 9.54 5.09
CA GLU A 163 6.15 8.33 5.49
C GLU A 163 5.85 7.18 4.53
N TYR A 164 6.87 6.43 4.16
CA TYR A 164 6.76 5.19 3.43
C TYR A 164 7.21 4.04 4.33
N TRP A 165 6.31 3.13 4.65
CA TRP A 165 6.59 1.96 5.45
C TRP A 165 6.84 0.77 4.54
N LEU A 166 7.96 0.08 4.76
CA LEU A 166 8.37 -1.06 3.94
C LEU A 166 8.63 -2.25 4.85
N ILE A 167 7.98 -3.38 4.56
CA ILE A 167 8.16 -4.64 5.27
C ILE A 167 8.70 -5.67 4.30
N ASP A 168 9.87 -6.23 4.58
CA ASP A 168 10.37 -7.41 3.89
C ASP A 168 10.51 -8.57 4.89
N ALA A 169 9.62 -9.53 4.77
CA ALA A 169 9.57 -10.69 5.65
C ALA A 169 9.90 -12.02 4.92
N ARG A 170 10.42 -11.94 3.69
CA ARG A 170 10.68 -13.11 2.83
C ARG A 170 11.84 -13.97 3.31
N SER A 171 12.82 -13.38 4.00
CA SER A 171 13.97 -14.09 4.57
C SER A 171 13.74 -14.48 6.03
N ASP A 172 14.72 -15.18 6.63
CA ASP A 172 14.70 -15.48 8.07
C ASP A 172 14.90 -14.23 8.95
N GLU A 173 15.40 -13.15 8.40
CA GLU A 173 15.42 -11.84 9.06
C GLU A 173 14.23 -11.01 8.61
N LEU A 174 13.57 -10.37 9.57
CA LEU A 174 12.47 -9.44 9.31
C LEU A 174 13.05 -8.04 9.14
N ASP A 175 12.95 -7.49 7.94
CA ASP A 175 13.29 -6.10 7.69
C ASP A 175 12.01 -5.24 7.70
N PHE A 176 11.94 -4.32 8.64
CA PHE A 176 10.87 -3.35 8.75
C PHE A 176 11.46 -1.95 8.81
N GLN A 177 11.11 -1.09 7.87
CA GLN A 177 11.62 0.25 7.74
C GLN A 177 10.50 1.28 7.69
N ILE A 178 10.61 2.31 8.53
CA ILE A 178 9.89 3.57 8.36
C ILE A 178 10.81 4.51 7.61
N LEU A 179 10.45 4.85 6.39
CA LEU A 179 11.16 5.77 5.54
C LEU A 179 10.50 7.16 5.64
N VAL A 180 11.24 8.12 6.19
CA VAL A 180 10.79 9.51 6.36
C VAL A 180 11.37 10.41 5.28
N ARG A 181 10.67 11.50 4.95
CA ARG A 181 11.15 12.43 3.94
C ARG A 181 12.43 13.15 4.38
N GLY A 182 13.49 12.97 3.59
CA GLY A 182 14.71 13.78 3.66
C GLY A 182 14.70 14.93 2.64
N LYS A 183 15.86 15.54 2.43
CA LYS A 183 16.01 16.67 1.47
C LYS A 183 15.87 16.23 0.02
N SER A 184 16.44 15.07 -0.35
CA SER A 184 16.52 14.58 -1.74
C SER A 184 15.95 13.17 -1.95
N GLY A 185 15.32 12.60 -0.95
CA GLY A 185 14.75 11.25 -0.98
C GLY A 185 14.29 10.80 0.39
N PHE A 186 13.72 9.62 0.46
CA PHE A 186 13.41 8.97 1.73
C PHE A 186 14.69 8.48 2.43
N VAL A 187 14.73 8.66 3.75
CA VAL A 187 15.77 8.15 4.64
C VAL A 187 15.13 7.27 5.71
N ALA A 188 15.80 6.20 6.12
CA ALA A 188 15.29 5.34 7.19
C ALA A 188 15.24 6.10 8.52
N ALA A 189 14.13 5.99 9.22
CA ALA A 189 14.02 6.49 10.59
C ALA A 189 15.02 5.75 11.50
N PRO A 190 15.68 6.44 12.44
CA PRO A 190 16.61 5.78 13.37
C PRO A 190 15.92 4.66 14.14
N ALA A 191 16.52 3.47 14.14
CA ALA A 191 16.04 2.32 14.90
C ALA A 191 16.88 2.12 16.17
N ARG A 192 16.20 1.91 17.32
CA ARG A 192 16.85 1.55 18.59
C ARG A 192 16.14 0.34 19.17
N GLY A 193 16.81 -0.82 19.20
CA GLY A 193 16.22 -2.09 19.63
C GLY A 193 14.99 -2.48 18.80
N GLY A 194 15.03 -2.22 17.49
CA GLY A 194 13.93 -2.46 16.55
C GLY A 194 12.78 -1.44 16.62
N TRP A 195 12.79 -0.51 17.58
CA TRP A 195 11.80 0.58 17.64
C TRP A 195 12.19 1.71 16.70
N GLN A 196 11.24 2.13 15.88
CA GLN A 196 11.36 3.24 14.96
C GLN A 196 10.26 4.27 15.25
N ARG A 197 10.57 5.54 15.08
CA ARG A 197 9.62 6.61 15.34
C ARG A 197 8.84 6.94 14.07
N SER A 198 7.51 6.88 14.19
CA SER A 198 6.61 7.50 13.23
C SER A 198 6.26 8.91 13.69
N HIS A 199 6.50 9.89 12.83
CA HIS A 199 6.05 11.27 13.03
C HIS A 199 4.57 11.41 12.68
N VAL A 200 4.11 10.68 11.66
CA VAL A 200 2.72 10.68 11.20
C VAL A 200 1.77 10.21 12.29
N PHE A 201 2.10 9.11 12.99
CA PHE A 201 1.28 8.60 14.08
C PHE A 201 1.69 9.14 15.47
N GLY A 202 2.75 9.93 15.58
CA GLY A 202 3.21 10.50 16.85
C GLY A 202 3.62 9.45 17.89
N CYS A 203 4.07 8.26 17.48
CA CYS A 203 4.43 7.15 18.37
C CYS A 203 5.68 6.42 17.88
N SER A 204 6.21 5.50 18.67
CA SER A 204 7.23 4.56 18.22
C SER A 204 6.59 3.20 17.98
N VAL A 205 7.04 2.52 16.93
CA VAL A 205 6.53 1.19 16.56
C VAL A 205 7.68 0.21 16.36
N ARG A 206 7.39 -1.08 16.55
CA ARG A 206 8.29 -2.19 16.27
C ARG A 206 7.48 -3.36 15.72
N LEU A 207 7.84 -3.85 14.56
CA LEU A 207 7.26 -5.08 14.03
C LEU A 207 8.05 -6.28 14.58
N GLU A 208 7.34 -7.22 15.16
CA GLU A 208 7.89 -8.46 15.71
C GLU A 208 7.39 -9.66 14.93
N ARG A 209 8.27 -10.63 14.73
CA ARG A 209 7.92 -11.93 14.16
C ARG A 209 8.45 -13.06 15.06
N ARG A 210 7.63 -14.07 15.30
CA ARG A 210 8.03 -15.27 16.03
C ARG A 210 7.36 -16.50 15.47
N ARG A 211 8.00 -17.66 15.64
CA ARG A 211 7.36 -18.94 15.36
C ARG A 211 6.27 -19.22 16.38
N GLY A 212 5.12 -19.62 15.89
CA GLY A 212 3.98 -20.03 16.67
C GLY A 212 3.77 -21.53 16.64
N ARG A 213 2.54 -21.98 16.91
CA ARG A 213 2.15 -23.38 16.81
C ARG A 213 2.37 -23.89 15.38
N MET A 214 2.79 -25.15 15.23
CA MET A 214 3.09 -25.81 13.96
C MET A 214 4.21 -25.13 13.15
N GLY A 215 5.06 -24.31 13.78
CA GLY A 215 6.11 -23.59 13.08
C GLY A 215 5.65 -22.40 12.23
N LEU A 216 4.35 -22.08 12.23
CA LEU A 216 3.81 -20.97 11.45
C LEU A 216 4.20 -19.62 12.05
N TRP A 217 4.41 -18.60 11.20
CA TRP A 217 4.77 -17.27 11.64
C TRP A 217 3.60 -16.55 12.34
N ARG A 218 3.94 -15.78 13.36
CA ARG A 218 3.08 -14.79 14.00
C ARG A 218 3.76 -13.44 13.95
N TYR A 219 3.01 -12.43 13.53
CA TYR A 219 3.44 -11.04 13.49
C TYR A 219 2.69 -10.22 14.51
N ALA A 220 3.34 -9.15 15.00
CA ALA A 220 2.70 -8.18 15.86
C ALA A 220 3.39 -6.82 15.69
N LEU A 221 2.65 -5.81 15.26
CA LEU A 221 3.10 -4.44 15.33
C LEU A 221 2.89 -3.92 16.75
N LYS A 222 3.98 -3.66 17.47
CA LYS A 222 3.96 -3.08 18.80
C LYS A 222 3.97 -1.56 18.69
N VAL A 223 3.14 -0.90 19.50
CA VAL A 223 3.03 0.56 19.54
C VAL A 223 3.38 1.03 20.96
N ARG A 224 4.24 2.04 21.06
CA ARG A 224 4.60 2.69 22.32
C ARG A 224 4.34 4.19 22.18
N PRO A 225 3.53 4.80 23.07
CA PRO A 225 3.39 6.26 23.13
C PRO A 225 4.75 6.95 23.32
N LYS A 226 4.76 8.28 23.17
CA LYS A 226 5.93 9.10 23.54
C LYS A 226 6.29 8.93 24.98
#